data_28ee8d9a39e409c133f43863306271dc
#
_entry.id   28ee8d9a39e409c133f43863306271dc
#
_cell.length_a   1.000
_cell.length_b   1.000
_cell.length_c   1.000
_cell.angle_alpha   90.00
_cell.angle_beta   90.00
_cell.angle_gamma   90.00
#
_symmetry.space_group_name_H-M   'P 1'
#
loop_
_entity.id
_entity.type
_entity.pdbx_description
1 polymer ?
#
loop_
_entity_poly.entity_id
_entity_poly.type
_entity_poly.pdbx_seq_one_letter_code
_entity_poly.pdbx_strand_id
1 'polypeptide(L)'
;MAEYVQALSQKTGLAVVELQAVAGRGANVEATAGPAEFLGYIHYAAYVVTNSFHAAAFSIIFEKQFLVFAHSTVNERLASVLAIHGLGDRLCRNGGGIDVPVDWSAVRARTAAAVKPSREFLIKHVAEGLE
;
A
#
# COMPACT_ATOMS: atom_id res chain seq x y z
N MET A 1 4.61 -8.25 -12.50
CA MET A 1 4.72 -6.88 -11.93
C MET A 1 5.54 -5.94 -12.81
N ALA A 2 6.78 -6.26 -13.15
CA ALA A 2 7.63 -5.36 -13.96
C ALA A 2 7.02 -4.97 -15.31
N GLU A 3 6.51 -5.91 -16.09
CA GLU A 3 5.83 -5.66 -17.37
C GLU A 3 4.63 -4.70 -17.22
N TYR A 4 3.84 -4.89 -16.15
CA TYR A 4 2.72 -4.02 -15.85
C TYR A 4 3.16 -2.57 -15.58
N VAL A 5 4.21 -2.40 -14.78
CA VAL A 5 4.78 -1.08 -14.45
C VAL A 5 5.31 -0.39 -15.71
N GLN A 6 5.99 -1.11 -16.60
CA GLN A 6 6.46 -0.56 -17.86
C GLN A 6 5.32 -0.12 -18.77
N ALA A 7 4.28 -0.94 -18.88
CA ALA A 7 3.09 -0.59 -19.67
C ALA A 7 2.38 0.65 -19.09
N LEU A 8 2.26 0.74 -17.76
CA LEU A 8 1.68 1.90 -17.09
C LEU A 8 2.50 3.16 -17.32
N SER A 9 3.83 3.07 -17.22
CA SER A 9 4.75 4.18 -17.50
C SER A 9 4.60 4.68 -18.94
N GLN A 10 4.56 3.78 -19.91
CA GLN A 10 4.36 4.14 -21.31
C GLN A 10 3.00 4.82 -21.55
N LYS A 11 1.94 4.31 -20.92
CA LYS A 11 0.58 4.87 -21.04
C LYS A 11 0.45 6.26 -20.42
N THR A 12 1.10 6.49 -19.28
CA THR A 12 0.94 7.71 -18.48
C THR A 12 2.04 8.75 -18.72
N GLY A 13 3.16 8.36 -19.29
CA GLY A 13 4.37 9.21 -19.43
C GLY A 13 5.11 9.45 -18.11
N LEU A 14 4.73 8.75 -17.03
CA LEU A 14 5.36 8.92 -15.72
C LEU A 14 6.67 8.12 -15.62
N ALA A 15 7.65 8.71 -14.96
CA ALA A 15 8.89 8.02 -14.62
C ALA A 15 8.65 6.93 -13.57
N VAL A 16 9.38 5.83 -13.70
CA VAL A 16 9.36 4.73 -12.73
C VAL A 16 10.51 4.89 -11.74
N VAL A 17 10.19 4.85 -10.46
CA VAL A 17 11.17 4.74 -9.38
C VAL A 17 10.98 3.38 -8.72
N GLU A 18 12.01 2.56 -8.71
CA GLU A 18 12.00 1.25 -8.08
C GLU A 18 12.70 1.32 -6.73
N LEU A 19 11.97 0.99 -5.66
CA LEU A 19 12.50 0.88 -4.31
C LEU A 19 12.74 -0.59 -3.97
N GLN A 20 13.97 -0.94 -3.62
CA GLN A 20 14.35 -2.28 -3.21
C GLN A 20 14.89 -2.29 -1.78
N ALA A 21 14.58 -3.34 -1.05
CA ALA A 21 15.13 -3.57 0.29
C ALA A 21 16.62 -3.99 0.27
N VAL A 22 17.14 -4.40 -0.90
CA VAL A 22 18.54 -4.87 -1.06
C VAL A 22 19.15 -4.20 -2.28
N ALA A 23 20.35 -3.64 -2.11
CA ALA A 23 21.11 -2.95 -3.15
C ALA A 23 21.33 -3.80 -4.40
N GLY A 24 21.00 -3.23 -5.54
CA GLY A 24 21.71 -3.51 -6.77
C GLY A 24 21.10 -4.39 -7.83
N ARG A 25 19.91 -4.12 -8.37
CA ARG A 25 19.56 -4.56 -9.74
C ARG A 25 18.48 -3.67 -10.34
N GLY A 26 18.84 -2.83 -11.30
CA GLY A 26 17.89 -2.10 -12.14
C GLY A 26 18.31 -0.64 -12.42
N ALA A 27 17.83 -0.08 -13.54
CA ALA A 27 18.21 1.25 -14.05
C ALA A 27 17.41 2.30 -13.35
N ASN A 28 16.90 2.43 -12.34
CA ASN A 28 16.21 3.50 -11.56
C ASN A 28 15.95 3.04 -10.11
N VAL A 29 16.94 2.37 -9.52
CA VAL A 29 16.81 1.80 -8.16
C VAL A 29 17.36 2.79 -7.15
N GLU A 30 16.52 3.27 -6.26
CA GLU A 30 16.94 3.96 -5.03
C GLU A 30 17.27 2.93 -3.95
N ALA A 31 18.43 2.28 -4.10
CA ALA A 31 18.87 1.22 -3.18
C ALA A 31 19.19 1.71 -1.76
N THR A 32 19.29 3.02 -1.57
CA THR A 32 19.72 3.64 -0.30
C THR A 32 18.60 4.40 0.41
N ALA A 33 17.34 4.25 -0.04
CA ALA A 33 16.21 4.91 0.60
C ALA A 33 16.03 4.40 2.04
N GLY A 34 16.20 5.28 3.00
CA GLY A 34 15.84 5.04 4.39
C GLY A 34 14.33 5.09 4.62
N PRO A 35 13.86 4.89 5.84
CA PRO A 35 12.42 4.91 6.14
C PRO A 35 11.72 6.22 5.76
N ALA A 36 12.35 7.37 5.96
CA ALA A 36 11.78 8.66 5.62
C ALA A 36 11.66 8.85 4.10
N GLU A 37 12.70 8.50 3.35
CA GLU A 37 12.70 8.54 1.89
C GLU A 37 11.67 7.57 1.30
N PHE A 38 11.56 6.36 1.85
CA PHE A 38 10.55 5.38 1.47
C PHE A 38 9.13 5.95 1.60
N LEU A 39 8.81 6.56 2.74
CA LEU A 39 7.53 7.23 2.95
C LEU A 39 7.33 8.40 2.00
N GLY A 40 8.37 9.19 1.76
CA GLY A 40 8.36 10.31 0.81
C GLY A 40 8.03 9.85 -0.60
N TYR A 41 8.67 8.79 -1.10
CA TYR A 41 8.38 8.24 -2.41
C TYR A 41 6.92 7.78 -2.54
N ILE A 42 6.37 7.09 -1.55
CA ILE A 42 4.96 6.68 -1.57
C ILE A 42 4.05 7.92 -1.52
N HIS A 43 4.35 8.88 -0.65
CA HIS A 43 3.52 10.07 -0.46
C HIS A 43 3.41 10.91 -1.74
N TYR A 44 4.49 11.07 -2.49
CA TYR A 44 4.52 11.87 -3.73
C TYR A 44 4.25 11.06 -5.00
N ALA A 45 4.13 9.75 -4.93
CA ALA A 45 3.80 8.92 -6.08
C ALA A 45 2.40 9.22 -6.63
N ALA A 46 2.24 9.24 -7.95
CA ALA A 46 0.93 9.23 -8.60
C ALA A 46 0.29 7.83 -8.51
N TYR A 47 1.09 6.79 -8.69
CA TYR A 47 0.69 5.39 -8.59
C TYR A 47 1.71 4.60 -7.79
N VAL A 48 1.23 3.64 -7.01
CA VAL A 48 2.08 2.69 -6.28
C VAL A 48 1.77 1.27 -6.74
N VAL A 49 2.79 0.57 -7.23
CA VAL A 49 2.68 -0.85 -7.59
C VAL A 49 3.63 -1.62 -6.70
N THR A 50 3.12 -2.54 -5.92
CA THR A 50 3.91 -3.18 -4.87
C THR A 50 3.55 -4.64 -4.63
N ASN A 51 4.45 -5.35 -3.99
CA ASN A 51 4.22 -6.67 -3.38
C ASN A 51 4.50 -6.64 -1.86
N SER A 52 4.75 -5.45 -1.31
CA SER A 52 5.07 -5.24 0.10
C SER A 52 3.84 -4.89 0.92
N PHE A 53 3.69 -5.53 2.07
CA PHE A 53 2.66 -5.17 3.05
C PHE A 53 2.79 -3.71 3.51
N HIS A 54 3.99 -3.26 3.85
CA HIS A 54 4.21 -1.89 4.31
C HIS A 54 3.86 -0.85 3.25
N ALA A 55 4.28 -1.08 2.00
CA ALA A 55 3.95 -0.15 0.91
C ALA A 55 2.44 -0.09 0.64
N ALA A 56 1.72 -1.21 0.74
CA ALA A 56 0.27 -1.25 0.63
C ALA A 56 -0.40 -0.49 1.79
N ALA A 57 0.03 -0.71 3.03
CA ALA A 57 -0.49 -0.03 4.21
C ALA A 57 -0.29 1.50 4.13
N PHE A 58 0.90 1.96 3.75
CA PHE A 58 1.16 3.39 3.56
C PHE A 58 0.43 3.98 2.35
N SER A 59 0.19 3.19 1.30
CA SER A 59 -0.66 3.61 0.18
C SER A 59 -2.10 3.88 0.62
N ILE A 60 -2.63 3.09 1.55
CA ILE A 60 -3.94 3.34 2.17
C ILE A 60 -3.90 4.60 3.04
N ILE A 61 -2.89 4.75 3.90
CA ILE A 61 -2.73 5.92 4.78
C ILE A 61 -2.62 7.23 3.99
N PHE A 62 -1.88 7.22 2.89
CA PHE A 62 -1.67 8.38 2.03
C PHE A 62 -2.72 8.52 0.91
N GLU A 63 -3.73 7.64 0.89
CA GLU A 63 -4.81 7.65 -0.09
C GLU A 63 -4.31 7.62 -1.55
N LYS A 64 -3.39 6.68 -1.84
CA LYS A 64 -2.77 6.54 -3.16
C LYS A 64 -3.54 5.59 -4.06
N GLN A 65 -3.54 5.87 -5.36
CA GLN A 65 -3.89 4.86 -6.34
C GLN A 65 -2.80 3.79 -6.35
N PHE A 66 -3.18 2.55 -6.04
CA PHE A 66 -2.21 1.48 -5.90
C PHE A 66 -2.73 0.13 -6.37
N LEU A 67 -1.81 -0.75 -6.69
CA LEU A 67 -2.02 -2.17 -6.93
C LEU A 67 -1.01 -3.02 -6.17
N VAL A 68 -1.48 -4.16 -5.71
CA VAL A 68 -0.67 -5.14 -5.00
C VAL A 68 -0.57 -6.40 -5.84
N PHE A 69 0.66 -6.82 -6.13
CA PHE A 69 0.94 -8.10 -6.76
C PHE A 69 1.29 -9.14 -5.71
N ALA A 70 0.42 -10.11 -5.50
CA ALA A 70 0.70 -11.21 -4.59
C ALA A 70 1.79 -12.13 -5.16
N HIS A 71 2.75 -12.54 -4.32
CA HIS A 71 3.58 -13.69 -4.63
C HIS A 71 2.77 -14.99 -4.52
N SER A 72 3.33 -16.10 -5.01
CA SER A 72 2.71 -17.43 -5.02
C SER A 72 2.27 -17.95 -3.66
N THR A 73 2.91 -17.49 -2.58
CA THR A 73 2.43 -17.65 -1.21
C THR A 73 1.57 -16.44 -0.85
N VAL A 74 0.27 -16.65 -0.77
CA VAL A 74 -0.69 -15.61 -0.39
C VAL A 74 -0.26 -15.02 0.94
N ASN A 75 0.11 -13.76 0.93
CA ASN A 75 0.37 -13.03 2.16
C ASN A 75 -1.00 -12.73 2.80
N GLU A 76 -1.44 -13.60 3.72
CA GLU A 76 -2.74 -13.50 4.40
C GLU A 76 -2.93 -12.14 5.09
N ARG A 77 -1.84 -11.57 5.62
CA ARG A 77 -1.88 -10.23 6.24
C ARG A 77 -2.22 -9.16 5.23
N LEU A 78 -1.68 -9.27 4.01
CA LEU A 78 -1.93 -8.31 2.94
C LEU A 78 -3.37 -8.41 2.45
N ALA A 79 -3.87 -9.63 2.24
CA ALA A 79 -5.27 -9.86 1.88
C ALA A 79 -6.22 -9.37 2.97
N SER A 80 -5.89 -9.61 4.24
CA SER A 80 -6.70 -9.17 5.38
C SER A 80 -6.78 -7.65 5.50
N VAL A 81 -5.67 -6.93 5.36
CA VAL A 81 -5.69 -5.46 5.43
C VAL A 81 -6.48 -4.86 4.27
N LEU A 82 -6.35 -5.40 3.06
CA LEU A 82 -7.16 -4.96 1.94
C LEU A 82 -8.65 -5.23 2.15
N ALA A 83 -9.01 -6.40 2.68
CA ALA A 83 -10.40 -6.77 2.97
C ALA A 83 -11.05 -5.86 4.02
N ILE A 84 -10.34 -5.57 5.13
CA ILE A 84 -10.82 -4.65 6.19
C ILE A 84 -11.19 -3.28 5.60
N HIS A 85 -10.41 -2.78 4.65
CA HIS A 85 -10.62 -1.48 4.03
C HIS A 85 -11.54 -1.52 2.80
N GLY A 86 -12.02 -2.72 2.41
CA GLY A 86 -12.85 -2.89 1.20
C GLY A 86 -12.08 -2.71 -0.11
N LEU A 87 -10.78 -3.00 -0.09
CA LEU A 87 -9.83 -2.80 -1.19
C LEU A 87 -9.34 -4.14 -1.79
N GLY A 88 -10.13 -5.20 -1.69
CA GLY A 88 -9.77 -6.51 -2.22
C GLY A 88 -9.52 -6.53 -3.73
N ASP A 89 -10.13 -5.61 -4.47
CA ASP A 89 -9.91 -5.37 -5.90
C ASP A 89 -8.50 -4.84 -6.23
N ARG A 90 -7.79 -4.31 -5.22
CA ARG A 90 -6.39 -3.86 -5.37
C ARG A 90 -5.39 -5.01 -5.35
N LEU A 91 -5.82 -6.20 -5.00
CA LEU A 91 -4.99 -7.40 -5.11
C LEU A 91 -5.03 -7.92 -6.56
N CYS A 92 -3.97 -7.65 -7.31
CA CYS A 92 -3.83 -8.09 -8.68
C CYS A 92 -3.49 -9.57 -8.73
N ARG A 93 -4.45 -10.39 -9.12
CA ARG A 93 -4.24 -11.82 -9.38
C ARG A 93 -4.04 -12.09 -10.89
N ASN A 94 -4.73 -11.33 -11.75
CA ASN A 94 -4.72 -11.53 -13.22
C ASN A 94 -4.89 -10.20 -13.96
N GLY A 95 -4.15 -9.14 -13.60
CA GLY A 95 -4.15 -7.89 -14.35
C GLY A 95 -5.25 -6.91 -13.95
N GLY A 96 -5.45 -6.69 -12.66
CA GLY A 96 -6.37 -5.67 -12.15
C GLY A 96 -6.00 -4.26 -12.58
N GLY A 97 -7.00 -3.41 -12.82
CA GLY A 97 -6.81 -2.05 -13.31
C GLY A 97 -6.52 -1.05 -12.18
N ILE A 98 -5.34 -0.44 -12.21
CA ILE A 98 -5.03 0.73 -11.38
C ILE A 98 -5.87 1.96 -11.79
N ASP A 99 -6.47 1.89 -12.97
CA ASP A 99 -7.25 2.98 -13.56
C ASP A 99 -8.60 3.21 -12.87
N VAL A 100 -9.10 2.25 -12.10
CA VAL A 100 -10.33 2.40 -11.34
C VAL A 100 -10.04 3.24 -10.10
N PRO A 101 -10.62 4.45 -9.94
CA PRO A 101 -10.39 5.27 -8.76
C PRO A 101 -10.85 4.58 -7.48
N VAL A 102 -10.11 4.79 -6.39
CA VAL A 102 -10.52 4.35 -5.05
C VAL A 102 -11.51 5.35 -4.48
N ASP A 103 -12.64 4.86 -3.96
CA ASP A 103 -13.54 5.68 -3.13
C ASP A 103 -12.96 5.81 -1.71
N TRP A 104 -12.11 6.82 -1.53
CA TRP A 104 -11.45 7.08 -0.25
C TRP A 104 -12.42 7.47 0.86
N SER A 105 -13.60 7.99 0.53
CA SER A 105 -14.64 8.28 1.53
C SER A 105 -15.15 6.98 2.16
N ALA A 106 -15.46 5.98 1.36
CA ALA A 106 -15.85 4.65 1.83
C ALA A 106 -14.72 3.96 2.60
N VAL A 107 -13.48 4.07 2.13
CA VAL A 107 -12.30 3.51 2.83
C VAL A 107 -12.13 4.15 4.20
N ARG A 108 -12.20 5.47 4.31
CA ARG A 108 -12.11 6.17 5.61
C ARG A 108 -13.19 5.72 6.59
N ALA A 109 -14.41 5.55 6.14
CA ALA A 109 -15.51 5.06 6.99
C ALA A 109 -15.25 3.64 7.52
N ARG A 110 -14.74 2.73 6.67
CA ARG A 110 -14.36 1.37 7.07
C ARG A 110 -13.18 1.35 8.03
N THR A 111 -12.17 2.17 7.77
CA THR A 111 -11.00 2.33 8.65
C THR A 111 -11.43 2.80 10.04
N ALA A 112 -12.27 3.82 10.13
CA ALA A 112 -12.77 4.35 11.39
C ALA A 112 -13.54 3.28 12.19
N ALA A 113 -14.39 2.50 11.52
CA ALA A 113 -15.13 1.40 12.14
C ALA A 113 -14.21 0.29 12.66
N ALA A 114 -13.16 -0.06 11.93
CA ALA A 114 -12.19 -1.07 12.34
C ALA A 114 -11.27 -0.62 13.49
N VAL A 115 -10.91 0.66 13.51
CA VAL A 115 -10.02 1.24 14.53
C VAL A 115 -10.73 1.48 15.87
N LYS A 116 -12.02 1.79 15.83
CA LYS A 116 -12.80 2.16 17.04
C LYS A 116 -12.68 1.14 18.18
N PRO A 117 -12.96 -0.17 18.00
CA PRO A 117 -12.87 -1.13 19.10
C PRO A 117 -11.43 -1.30 19.63
N SER A 118 -10.42 -1.24 18.76
CA SER A 118 -9.01 -1.30 19.16
C SER A 118 -8.62 -0.09 20.00
N ARG A 119 -9.08 1.09 19.61
CA ARG A 119 -8.82 2.34 20.34
C ARG A 119 -9.50 2.33 21.70
N GLU A 120 -10.76 1.91 21.79
CA GLU A 120 -11.51 1.78 23.04
C GLU A 120 -10.84 0.78 23.99
N PHE A 121 -10.40 -0.36 23.46
CA PHE A 121 -9.62 -1.34 24.22
C PHE A 121 -8.33 -0.74 24.81
N LEU A 122 -7.54 -0.05 24.00
CA LEU A 122 -6.29 0.57 24.46
C LEU A 122 -6.54 1.64 25.53
N ILE A 123 -7.52 2.52 25.32
CA ILE A 123 -7.85 3.59 26.29
C ILE A 123 -8.24 2.97 27.62
N LYS A 124 -9.11 1.95 27.61
CA LYS A 124 -9.54 1.27 28.82
C LYS A 124 -8.36 0.68 29.59
N HIS A 125 -7.50 -0.10 28.93
CA HIS A 125 -6.40 -0.80 29.62
C HIS A 125 -5.24 0.12 30.01
N VAL A 126 -5.01 1.22 29.30
CA VAL A 126 -4.04 2.23 29.71
C VAL A 126 -4.56 2.97 30.95
N ALA A 127 -5.84 3.31 31.00
CA ALA A 127 -6.44 3.96 32.19
C ALA A 127 -6.38 3.05 33.43
N GLU A 128 -6.73 1.75 33.27
CA GLU A 128 -6.64 0.77 34.35
C GLU A 128 -5.20 0.50 34.83
N GLY A 129 -4.20 0.64 33.98
CA GLY A 129 -2.79 0.44 34.32
C GLY A 129 -2.12 1.66 35.01
N LEU A 130 -2.81 2.80 35.06
CA LEU A 130 -2.35 4.02 35.73
C LEU A 130 -2.91 4.18 37.16
N GLU A 131 -3.82 3.32 37.56
CA GLU A 131 -4.36 3.22 38.93
C GLU A 131 -3.55 2.25 39.78
#